data_0781e4d5eb6c33c71a2e3318e0ccd3c0
#
_entry.id   0781e4d5eb6c33c71a2e3318e0ccd3c0
#
_cell.length_a   1.000
_cell.length_b   1.000
_cell.length_c   1.000
_cell.angle_alpha   90.00
_cell.angle_beta   90.00
_cell.angle_gamma   90.00
#
_symmetry.space_group_name_H-M   'P 1'
#
loop_
_entity.id
_entity.type
_entity.pdbx_description
1 polymer ?
#
loop_
_entity_poly.entity_id
_entity_poly.type
_entity_poly.pdbx_seq_one_letter_code
_entity_poly.pdbx_strand_id
1 'polypeptide(L)'
;FVSKIKGVFDDERKQLKKLDKIAQEIISLEDKYSALSDEELANQTNVLKEKLNSGSELDDILVDAFAVAREAAWRQIHLKAFKVQLMGGIALHNGDIAEMKTGEGKTLTSIFPVYLNALTGKGVHVITVNDYLAERDARNNGKVLEFLGLTVGLNKRELTPQQKQEAHGCDVTYTTNAELGFDYLRDNMVTSMEDKVLVKGLNYALIDEVDSILIDESRTPLIISGGKKNTAALYLQADRFVKSLKADEDYEVDIESKTVALTAQGITKAEKGFKISNLYDPQHTSLVHHI
;
A
#
# COMPACT_ATOMS: atom_id res chain seq x y z
N PHE A 1 4.45 -38.93 -12.65
CA PHE A 1 4.77 -37.50 -12.89
C PHE A 1 3.78 -36.89 -13.88
N VAL A 2 3.55 -37.48 -15.04
CA VAL A 2 2.64 -36.99 -16.10
C VAL A 2 1.18 -36.93 -15.64
N SER A 3 0.70 -37.83 -14.78
CA SER A 3 -0.66 -37.82 -14.24
C SER A 3 -0.92 -36.69 -13.23
N LYS A 4 0.08 -36.30 -12.43
CA LYS A 4 0.00 -35.14 -11.52
C LYS A 4 -0.05 -33.82 -12.31
N ILE A 5 0.73 -33.72 -13.41
CA ILE A 5 0.74 -32.52 -14.26
C ILE A 5 -0.61 -32.38 -14.99
N LYS A 6 -1.23 -33.43 -15.50
CA LYS A 6 -2.57 -33.39 -16.10
C LYS A 6 -3.64 -32.93 -15.10
N GLY A 7 -3.55 -33.33 -13.82
CA GLY A 7 -4.51 -32.89 -12.79
C GLY A 7 -4.47 -31.38 -12.55
N VAL A 8 -3.28 -30.78 -12.45
CA VAL A 8 -3.12 -29.33 -12.27
C VAL A 8 -3.73 -28.53 -13.42
N PHE A 9 -3.49 -28.92 -14.67
CA PHE A 9 -4.09 -28.29 -15.85
C PHE A 9 -5.61 -28.47 -15.96
N ASP A 10 -6.16 -29.56 -15.44
CA ASP A 10 -7.62 -29.79 -15.41
C ASP A 10 -8.31 -28.88 -14.38
N ASP A 11 -7.68 -28.62 -13.24
CA ASP A 11 -8.24 -27.72 -12.20
C ASP A 11 -8.18 -26.27 -12.63
N GLU A 12 -7.08 -25.80 -13.22
CA GLU A 12 -7.00 -24.46 -13.82
C GLU A 12 -8.06 -24.24 -14.90
N ARG A 13 -8.24 -25.19 -15.80
CA ARG A 13 -9.27 -25.10 -16.84
C ARG A 13 -10.70 -25.05 -16.28
N LYS A 14 -10.97 -25.78 -15.21
CA LYS A 14 -12.27 -25.75 -14.53
C LYS A 14 -12.50 -24.39 -13.88
N GLN A 15 -11.48 -23.85 -13.20
CA GLN A 15 -11.54 -22.55 -12.57
C GLN A 15 -11.76 -21.45 -13.63
N LEU A 16 -10.99 -21.44 -14.71
CA LEU A 16 -11.17 -20.47 -15.81
C LEU A 16 -12.58 -20.56 -16.42
N LYS A 17 -13.14 -21.77 -16.61
CA LYS A 17 -14.50 -21.94 -17.10
C LYS A 17 -15.55 -21.38 -16.14
N LYS A 18 -15.33 -21.52 -14.82
CA LYS A 18 -16.21 -20.94 -13.79
C LYS A 18 -16.18 -19.42 -13.88
N LEU A 19 -14.98 -18.82 -13.92
CA LEU A 19 -14.82 -17.37 -14.05
C LEU A 19 -15.43 -16.85 -15.37
N ASP A 20 -15.20 -17.55 -16.48
CA ASP A 20 -15.75 -17.19 -17.79
C ASP A 20 -17.29 -17.18 -17.78
N LYS A 21 -17.92 -18.17 -17.14
CA LYS A 21 -19.39 -18.24 -17.01
C LYS A 21 -19.93 -17.04 -16.23
N ILE A 22 -19.34 -16.71 -15.07
CA ILE A 22 -19.77 -15.56 -14.26
C ILE A 22 -19.56 -14.25 -15.05
N ALA A 23 -18.43 -14.10 -15.73
CA ALA A 23 -18.16 -12.92 -16.55
C ALA A 23 -19.17 -12.77 -17.71
N GLN A 24 -19.64 -13.87 -18.31
CA GLN A 24 -20.70 -13.85 -19.32
C GLN A 24 -22.05 -13.44 -18.71
N GLU A 25 -22.38 -13.91 -17.51
CA GLU A 25 -23.57 -13.48 -16.77
C GLU A 25 -23.55 -11.97 -16.50
N ILE A 26 -22.41 -11.42 -16.06
CA ILE A 26 -22.22 -9.97 -15.87
C ILE A 26 -22.47 -9.21 -17.17
N ILE A 27 -21.89 -9.65 -18.29
CA ILE A 27 -22.05 -9.00 -19.60
C ILE A 27 -23.51 -9.07 -20.07
N SER A 28 -24.22 -10.16 -19.79
CA SER A 28 -25.61 -10.32 -20.19
C SER A 28 -26.56 -9.30 -19.54
N LEU A 29 -26.14 -8.67 -18.44
CA LEU A 29 -26.89 -7.61 -17.76
C LEU A 29 -26.66 -6.21 -18.35
N GLU A 30 -25.90 -6.09 -19.44
CA GLU A 30 -25.57 -4.81 -20.06
C GLU A 30 -26.81 -3.95 -20.40
N ASP A 31 -27.78 -4.55 -21.10
CA ASP A 31 -29.00 -3.84 -21.49
C ASP A 31 -29.81 -3.39 -20.29
N LYS A 32 -29.84 -4.19 -19.21
CA LYS A 32 -30.53 -3.84 -17.95
C LYS A 32 -29.98 -2.57 -17.33
N TYR A 33 -28.67 -2.47 -17.19
CA TYR A 33 -28.02 -1.34 -16.48
C TYR A 33 -27.77 -0.14 -17.37
N SER A 34 -27.58 -0.32 -18.68
CA SER A 34 -27.47 0.78 -19.63
C SER A 34 -28.78 1.55 -19.85
N ALA A 35 -29.92 0.91 -19.62
CA ALA A 35 -31.24 1.55 -19.70
C ALA A 35 -31.57 2.46 -18.51
N LEU A 36 -30.83 2.36 -17.39
CA LEU A 36 -31.04 3.16 -16.20
C LEU A 36 -30.56 4.62 -16.40
N SER A 37 -31.22 5.56 -15.78
CA SER A 37 -30.68 6.92 -15.62
C SER A 37 -29.46 6.90 -14.70
N ASP A 38 -28.68 8.01 -14.66
CA ASP A 38 -27.51 8.12 -13.78
C ASP A 38 -27.90 8.00 -12.30
N GLU A 39 -29.01 8.59 -11.89
CA GLU A 39 -29.56 8.50 -10.54
C GLU A 39 -29.97 7.06 -10.17
N GLU A 40 -30.66 6.39 -11.08
CA GLU A 40 -31.09 4.99 -10.89
C GLU A 40 -29.88 4.05 -10.84
N LEU A 41 -28.84 4.28 -11.66
CA LEU A 41 -27.63 3.48 -11.64
C LEU A 41 -26.86 3.68 -10.33
N ALA A 42 -26.66 4.93 -9.90
CA ALA A 42 -26.01 5.24 -8.63
C ALA A 42 -26.77 4.63 -7.43
N ASN A 43 -28.11 4.67 -7.47
CA ASN A 43 -28.96 4.09 -6.42
C ASN A 43 -28.85 2.54 -6.33
N GLN A 44 -28.32 1.86 -7.35
CA GLN A 44 -28.09 0.40 -7.25
C GLN A 44 -27.15 0.05 -6.08
N THR A 45 -26.26 0.94 -5.69
CA THR A 45 -25.42 0.78 -4.48
C THR A 45 -26.27 0.58 -3.23
N ASN A 46 -27.34 1.36 -3.05
CA ASN A 46 -28.24 1.22 -1.91
C ASN A 46 -29.02 -0.11 -1.99
N VAL A 47 -29.51 -0.47 -3.18
CA VAL A 47 -30.21 -1.74 -3.38
C VAL A 47 -29.30 -2.94 -3.05
N LEU A 48 -28.03 -2.89 -3.45
CA LEU A 48 -27.07 -3.96 -3.16
C LEU A 48 -26.71 -4.01 -1.67
N LYS A 49 -26.52 -2.86 -1.02
CA LYS A 49 -26.33 -2.78 0.44
C LYS A 49 -27.53 -3.32 1.22
N GLU A 50 -28.75 -3.05 0.78
CA GLU A 50 -29.97 -3.60 1.39
C GLU A 50 -30.03 -5.14 1.29
N LYS A 51 -29.63 -5.71 0.14
CA LYS A 51 -29.53 -7.17 0.00
C LYS A 51 -28.53 -7.76 1.00
N LEU A 52 -27.34 -7.16 1.16
CA LEU A 52 -26.36 -7.59 2.16
C LEU A 52 -26.89 -7.49 3.58
N ASN A 53 -27.57 -6.39 3.93
CA ASN A 53 -28.17 -6.20 5.24
C ASN A 53 -29.32 -7.19 5.51
N SER A 54 -29.94 -7.73 4.45
CA SER A 54 -30.97 -8.75 4.52
C SER A 54 -30.44 -10.19 4.58
N GLY A 55 -29.11 -10.37 4.62
CA GLY A 55 -28.43 -11.65 4.82
C GLY A 55 -27.88 -12.30 3.55
N SER A 56 -27.86 -11.61 2.40
CA SER A 56 -27.13 -12.08 1.22
C SER A 56 -25.62 -12.01 1.44
N GLU A 57 -24.87 -12.93 0.86
CA GLU A 57 -23.42 -12.91 0.82
C GLU A 57 -22.90 -12.03 -0.36
N LEU A 58 -21.63 -11.66 -0.34
CA LEU A 58 -21.01 -10.88 -1.42
C LEU A 58 -21.10 -11.62 -2.77
N ASP A 59 -20.94 -12.93 -2.76
CA ASP A 59 -21.04 -13.77 -3.95
C ASP A 59 -22.44 -13.74 -4.59
N ASP A 60 -23.50 -13.60 -3.78
CA ASP A 60 -24.88 -13.53 -4.28
C ASP A 60 -25.15 -12.26 -5.08
N ILE A 61 -24.45 -11.18 -4.76
CA ILE A 61 -24.62 -9.87 -5.41
C ILE A 61 -23.51 -9.54 -6.41
N LEU A 62 -22.48 -10.38 -6.53
CA LEU A 62 -21.30 -10.14 -7.34
C LEU A 62 -21.65 -9.79 -8.79
N VAL A 63 -22.53 -10.56 -9.42
CA VAL A 63 -22.91 -10.39 -10.84
C VAL A 63 -23.57 -9.02 -11.06
N ASP A 64 -24.52 -8.65 -10.22
CA ASP A 64 -25.18 -7.33 -10.28
C ASP A 64 -24.19 -6.20 -9.98
N ALA A 65 -23.35 -6.32 -8.94
CA ALA A 65 -22.38 -5.31 -8.55
C ALA A 65 -21.35 -5.04 -9.65
N PHE A 66 -20.79 -6.09 -10.27
CA PHE A 66 -19.85 -5.95 -11.37
C PHE A 66 -20.50 -5.34 -12.61
N ALA A 67 -21.74 -5.68 -12.91
CA ALA A 67 -22.48 -5.09 -14.03
C ALA A 67 -22.76 -3.60 -13.82
N VAL A 68 -23.15 -3.20 -12.60
CA VAL A 68 -23.31 -1.79 -12.20
C VAL A 68 -21.99 -1.03 -12.32
N ALA A 69 -20.91 -1.55 -11.76
CA ALA A 69 -19.60 -0.92 -11.85
C ALA A 69 -19.07 -0.81 -13.29
N ARG A 70 -19.38 -1.80 -14.15
CA ARG A 70 -19.00 -1.81 -15.56
C ARG A 70 -19.71 -0.68 -16.33
N GLU A 71 -20.98 -0.49 -16.11
CA GLU A 71 -21.74 0.60 -16.72
C GLU A 71 -21.30 1.96 -16.17
N ALA A 72 -21.07 2.08 -14.86
CA ALA A 72 -20.55 3.29 -14.24
C ALA A 72 -19.17 3.68 -14.78
N ALA A 73 -18.25 2.71 -14.95
CA ALA A 73 -16.95 2.96 -15.56
C ALA A 73 -17.08 3.47 -17.00
N TRP A 74 -17.99 2.91 -17.78
CA TRP A 74 -18.27 3.39 -19.13
C TRP A 74 -18.74 4.85 -19.13
N ARG A 75 -19.65 5.21 -18.22
CA ARG A 75 -20.19 6.58 -18.17
C ARG A 75 -19.18 7.62 -17.66
N GLN A 76 -18.38 7.25 -16.63
CA GLN A 76 -17.53 8.20 -15.93
C GLN A 76 -16.13 8.35 -16.53
N ILE A 77 -15.57 7.28 -17.06
CA ILE A 77 -14.19 7.26 -17.57
C ILE A 77 -14.08 6.74 -19.01
N HIS A 78 -15.21 6.46 -19.65
CA HIS A 78 -15.31 5.96 -21.04
C HIS A 78 -14.54 4.68 -21.31
N LEU A 79 -14.39 3.84 -20.27
CA LEU A 79 -13.74 2.53 -20.36
C LEU A 79 -14.77 1.44 -20.03
N LYS A 80 -14.99 0.55 -20.98
CA LYS A 80 -15.88 -0.60 -20.81
C LYS A 80 -15.04 -1.86 -20.68
N ALA A 81 -15.14 -2.53 -19.53
CA ALA A 81 -14.32 -3.71 -19.26
C ALA A 81 -14.62 -4.86 -20.22
N PHE A 82 -13.56 -5.48 -20.70
CA PHE A 82 -13.63 -6.73 -21.46
C PHE A 82 -13.87 -7.93 -20.52
N LYS A 83 -14.36 -9.02 -21.08
CA LYS A 83 -14.63 -10.26 -20.32
C LYS A 83 -13.44 -10.73 -19.49
N VAL A 84 -12.24 -10.69 -20.04
CA VAL A 84 -11.01 -11.11 -19.34
C VAL A 84 -10.68 -10.23 -18.13
N GLN A 85 -11.00 -8.94 -18.20
CA GLN A 85 -10.84 -8.01 -17.06
C GLN A 85 -11.85 -8.30 -15.95
N LEU A 86 -13.09 -8.65 -16.30
CA LEU A 86 -14.09 -9.09 -15.32
C LEU A 86 -13.65 -10.40 -14.64
N MET A 87 -13.12 -11.36 -15.41
CA MET A 87 -12.53 -12.60 -14.87
C MET A 87 -11.41 -12.30 -13.88
N GLY A 88 -10.50 -11.38 -14.22
CA GLY A 88 -9.45 -10.91 -13.32
C GLY A 88 -10.00 -10.28 -12.03
N GLY A 89 -11.03 -9.45 -12.15
CA GLY A 89 -11.71 -8.86 -10.99
C GLY A 89 -12.36 -9.89 -10.07
N ILE A 90 -12.98 -10.94 -10.64
CA ILE A 90 -13.57 -12.04 -9.87
C ILE A 90 -12.48 -12.84 -9.14
N ALA A 91 -11.35 -13.13 -9.81
CA ALA A 91 -10.21 -13.81 -9.19
C ALA A 91 -9.67 -13.00 -8.00
N LEU A 92 -9.51 -11.68 -8.16
CA LEU A 92 -9.08 -10.78 -7.07
C LEU A 92 -10.07 -10.74 -5.90
N HIS A 93 -11.38 -10.80 -6.19
CA HIS A 93 -12.39 -10.90 -5.12
C HIS A 93 -12.28 -12.22 -4.34
N ASN A 94 -11.98 -13.31 -5.02
CA ASN A 94 -11.77 -14.63 -4.40
C ASN A 94 -10.47 -14.73 -3.58
N GLY A 95 -9.62 -13.70 -3.58
CA GLY A 95 -8.32 -13.70 -2.91
C GLY A 95 -7.20 -14.35 -3.73
N ASP A 96 -7.42 -14.55 -5.03
CA ASP A 96 -6.42 -15.07 -5.96
C ASP A 96 -5.50 -13.96 -6.48
N ILE A 97 -4.41 -14.35 -7.15
CA ILE A 97 -3.50 -13.46 -7.88
C ILE A 97 -3.92 -13.43 -9.35
N ALA A 98 -4.22 -12.24 -9.86
CA ALA A 98 -4.51 -12.02 -11.28
C ALA A 98 -3.28 -11.44 -11.98
N GLU A 99 -2.56 -12.26 -12.74
CA GLU A 99 -1.45 -11.80 -13.57
C GLU A 99 -1.99 -11.12 -14.83
N MET A 100 -1.67 -9.84 -14.99
CA MET A 100 -2.03 -9.03 -16.16
C MET A 100 -0.81 -8.25 -16.64
N LYS A 101 -0.54 -8.28 -17.94
CA LYS A 101 0.57 -7.54 -18.55
C LYS A 101 0.33 -6.04 -18.53
N THR A 102 1.41 -5.29 -18.68
CA THR A 102 1.33 -3.83 -18.82
C THR A 102 0.43 -3.46 -20.02
N GLY A 103 -0.50 -2.52 -19.80
CA GLY A 103 -1.45 -2.09 -20.84
C GLY A 103 -2.74 -2.91 -20.94
N GLU A 104 -2.89 -4.03 -20.21
CA GLU A 104 -4.11 -4.85 -20.22
C GLU A 104 -5.25 -4.30 -19.34
N GLY A 105 -5.04 -3.16 -18.70
CA GLY A 105 -6.09 -2.44 -17.95
C GLY A 105 -6.27 -2.90 -16.51
N LYS A 106 -5.18 -3.22 -15.78
CA LYS A 106 -5.20 -3.55 -14.35
C LYS A 106 -5.98 -2.54 -13.51
N THR A 107 -5.76 -1.24 -13.76
CA THR A 107 -6.45 -0.16 -13.06
C THR A 107 -7.98 -0.22 -13.22
N LEU A 108 -8.48 -0.53 -14.42
CA LEU A 108 -9.92 -0.74 -14.65
C LEU A 108 -10.42 -2.01 -13.94
N THR A 109 -9.65 -3.09 -14.04
CA THR A 109 -9.98 -4.37 -13.41
C THR A 109 -10.13 -4.25 -11.90
N SER A 110 -9.34 -3.40 -11.25
CA SER A 110 -9.38 -3.20 -9.80
C SER A 110 -10.70 -2.59 -9.31
N ILE A 111 -11.42 -1.82 -10.12
CA ILE A 111 -12.69 -1.18 -9.74
C ILE A 111 -13.71 -2.22 -9.26
N PHE A 112 -13.81 -3.34 -9.93
CA PHE A 112 -14.86 -4.34 -9.70
C PHE A 112 -14.80 -4.98 -8.31
N PRO A 113 -13.69 -5.62 -7.89
CA PRO A 113 -13.58 -6.19 -6.56
C PRO A 113 -13.57 -5.12 -5.47
N VAL A 114 -13.01 -3.93 -5.74
CA VAL A 114 -13.01 -2.79 -4.81
C VAL A 114 -14.44 -2.33 -4.54
N TYR A 115 -15.24 -2.09 -5.58
CA TYR A 115 -16.64 -1.72 -5.44
C TYR A 115 -17.44 -2.75 -4.65
N LEU A 116 -17.37 -4.02 -5.05
CA LEU A 116 -18.12 -5.10 -4.39
C LEU A 116 -17.78 -5.18 -2.89
N ASN A 117 -16.50 -5.21 -2.54
CA ASN A 117 -16.08 -5.35 -1.15
C ASN A 117 -16.37 -4.08 -0.31
N ALA A 118 -16.37 -2.90 -0.93
CA ALA A 118 -16.72 -1.64 -0.27
C ALA A 118 -18.20 -1.56 0.15
N LEU A 119 -19.08 -2.32 -0.50
CA LEU A 119 -20.52 -2.39 -0.13
C LEU A 119 -20.74 -2.89 1.30
N THR A 120 -19.78 -3.63 1.87
CA THR A 120 -19.84 -4.07 3.28
C THR A 120 -19.76 -2.93 4.30
N GLY A 121 -19.28 -1.74 3.88
CA GLY A 121 -19.01 -0.61 4.79
C GLY A 121 -17.81 -0.79 5.72
N LYS A 122 -17.10 -1.93 5.66
CA LYS A 122 -15.98 -2.27 6.54
C LYS A 122 -14.64 -1.70 6.09
N GLY A 123 -14.60 -0.98 4.96
CA GLY A 123 -13.41 -0.38 4.39
C GLY A 123 -12.60 -1.31 3.47
N VAL A 124 -12.09 -0.73 2.40
CA VAL A 124 -11.23 -1.38 1.41
C VAL A 124 -9.96 -0.58 1.26
N HIS A 125 -8.80 -1.23 1.27
CA HIS A 125 -7.51 -0.62 1.00
C HIS A 125 -7.00 -1.03 -0.39
N VAL A 126 -6.69 -0.04 -1.23
CA VAL A 126 -5.98 -0.24 -2.50
C VAL A 126 -4.53 0.20 -2.31
N ILE A 127 -3.63 -0.77 -2.39
CA ILE A 127 -2.22 -0.62 -2.01
C ILE A 127 -1.35 -0.62 -3.26
N THR A 128 -0.52 0.41 -3.41
CA THR A 128 0.42 0.57 -4.51
C THR A 128 1.85 0.77 -3.98
N VAL A 129 2.83 0.76 -4.88
CA VAL A 129 4.25 0.90 -4.51
C VAL A 129 4.69 2.35 -4.26
N ASN A 130 3.93 3.37 -4.72
CA ASN A 130 4.29 4.77 -4.54
C ASN A 130 3.09 5.71 -4.53
N ASP A 131 3.30 6.91 -3.99
CA ASP A 131 2.27 7.93 -3.82
C ASP A 131 1.68 8.43 -5.14
N TYR A 132 2.48 8.48 -6.21
CA TYR A 132 2.01 8.91 -7.53
C TYR A 132 0.95 7.96 -8.08
N LEU A 133 1.17 6.65 -7.99
CA LEU A 133 0.20 5.64 -8.42
C LEU A 133 -1.05 5.69 -7.54
N ALA A 134 -0.89 5.76 -6.21
CA ALA A 134 -2.01 5.89 -5.29
C ALA A 134 -2.90 7.10 -5.63
N GLU A 135 -2.31 8.26 -5.86
CA GLU A 135 -3.04 9.49 -6.21
C GLU A 135 -3.69 9.40 -7.59
N ARG A 136 -2.96 8.90 -8.58
CA ARG A 136 -3.47 8.72 -9.95
C ARG A 136 -4.71 7.82 -9.95
N ASP A 137 -4.62 6.67 -9.26
CA ASP A 137 -5.68 5.68 -9.26
C ASP A 137 -6.86 6.10 -8.39
N ALA A 138 -6.61 6.76 -7.25
CA ALA A 138 -7.66 7.41 -6.46
C ALA A 138 -8.44 8.43 -7.28
N ARG A 139 -7.76 9.26 -8.07
CA ARG A 139 -8.39 10.26 -8.93
C ARG A 139 -9.19 9.66 -10.09
N ASN A 140 -8.66 8.61 -10.73
CA ASN A 140 -9.29 8.01 -11.91
C ASN A 140 -10.44 7.07 -11.53
N ASN A 141 -10.17 6.10 -10.66
CA ASN A 141 -11.18 5.15 -10.21
C ASN A 141 -12.17 5.78 -9.23
N GLY A 142 -11.72 6.77 -8.47
CA GLY A 142 -12.56 7.55 -7.56
C GLY A 142 -13.79 8.13 -8.26
N LYS A 143 -13.66 8.63 -9.49
CA LYS A 143 -14.81 9.12 -10.28
C LYS A 143 -15.92 8.08 -10.41
N VAL A 144 -15.56 6.82 -10.63
CA VAL A 144 -16.53 5.72 -10.77
C VAL A 144 -17.15 5.37 -9.42
N LEU A 145 -16.31 5.27 -8.38
CA LEU A 145 -16.74 4.88 -7.04
C LEU A 145 -17.61 5.96 -6.39
N GLU A 146 -17.24 7.23 -6.54
CA GLU A 146 -17.98 8.38 -6.05
C GLU A 146 -19.31 8.57 -6.80
N PHE A 147 -19.34 8.35 -8.12
CA PHE A 147 -20.57 8.33 -8.89
C PHE A 147 -21.54 7.26 -8.36
N LEU A 148 -21.03 6.12 -7.91
CA LEU A 148 -21.80 5.05 -7.29
C LEU A 148 -22.10 5.31 -5.80
N GLY A 149 -21.78 6.50 -5.27
CA GLY A 149 -22.10 6.90 -3.90
C GLY A 149 -21.18 6.34 -2.82
N LEU A 150 -19.98 5.87 -3.17
CA LEU A 150 -18.94 5.49 -2.22
C LEU A 150 -18.00 6.67 -1.93
N THR A 151 -17.43 6.69 -0.73
CA THR A 151 -16.40 7.66 -0.34
C THR A 151 -15.00 7.12 -0.64
N VAL A 152 -14.13 7.99 -1.19
CA VAL A 152 -12.76 7.63 -1.56
C VAL A 152 -11.77 8.52 -0.82
N GLY A 153 -10.84 7.90 -0.09
CA GLY A 153 -9.76 8.54 0.64
C GLY A 153 -8.40 8.26 -0.01
N LEU A 154 -7.47 9.20 0.14
CA LEU A 154 -6.09 9.05 -0.25
C LEU A 154 -5.20 9.28 0.98
N ASN A 155 -4.53 8.24 1.43
CA ASN A 155 -3.59 8.29 2.55
C ASN A 155 -2.17 8.53 2.04
N LYS A 156 -1.53 9.59 2.53
CA LYS A 156 -0.16 10.00 2.21
C LYS A 156 0.64 10.29 3.46
N ARG A 157 1.95 10.32 3.31
CA ARG A 157 2.90 10.57 4.39
C ARG A 157 2.71 11.91 5.09
N GLU A 158 2.40 12.96 4.33
CA GLU A 158 2.33 14.34 4.83
C GLU A 158 1.05 14.63 5.62
N LEU A 159 0.09 13.71 5.64
CA LEU A 159 -1.18 13.91 6.34
C LEU A 159 -1.01 13.89 7.85
N THR A 160 -1.75 14.77 8.53
CA THR A 160 -1.90 14.73 9.98
C THR A 160 -2.66 13.48 10.43
N PRO A 161 -2.54 13.04 11.70
CA PRO A 161 -3.30 11.90 12.20
C PRO A 161 -4.81 12.02 11.96
N GLN A 162 -5.38 13.20 12.14
CA GLN A 162 -6.81 13.45 11.87
C GLN A 162 -7.15 13.26 10.39
N GLN A 163 -6.35 13.81 9.48
CA GLN A 163 -6.56 13.63 8.04
C GLN A 163 -6.41 12.16 7.63
N LYS A 164 -5.51 11.41 8.28
CA LYS A 164 -5.39 9.97 8.07
C LYS A 164 -6.62 9.22 8.55
N GLN A 165 -7.19 9.59 9.72
CA GLN A 165 -8.47 9.05 10.20
C GLN A 165 -9.60 9.30 9.19
N GLU A 166 -9.69 10.51 8.65
CA GLU A 166 -10.67 10.86 7.61
C GLU A 166 -10.48 9.98 6.34
N ALA A 167 -9.23 9.82 5.89
CA ALA A 167 -8.92 8.99 4.72
C ALA A 167 -9.25 7.51 4.95
N HIS A 168 -8.87 6.94 6.10
CA HIS A 168 -9.18 5.55 6.44
C HIS A 168 -10.65 5.35 6.85
N GLY A 169 -11.37 6.43 7.15
CA GLY A 169 -12.82 6.44 7.37
C GLY A 169 -13.67 6.32 6.10
N CYS A 170 -13.07 6.53 4.92
CA CYS A 170 -13.74 6.35 3.63
C CYS A 170 -14.08 4.88 3.36
N ASP A 171 -14.94 4.62 2.37
CA ASP A 171 -15.28 3.26 1.95
C ASP A 171 -14.12 2.59 1.24
N VAL A 172 -13.35 3.37 0.48
CA VAL A 172 -12.14 2.94 -0.21
C VAL A 172 -11.00 3.89 0.09
N THR A 173 -9.86 3.36 0.54
CA THR A 173 -8.64 4.13 0.82
C THR A 173 -7.51 3.70 -0.09
N TYR A 174 -7.00 4.62 -0.89
CA TYR A 174 -5.77 4.43 -1.67
C TYR A 174 -4.56 4.82 -0.83
N THR A 175 -3.53 3.99 -0.82
CA THR A 175 -2.33 4.19 0.01
C THR A 175 -1.14 3.44 -0.56
N THR A 176 0.05 3.69 -0.01
CA THR A 176 1.23 2.86 -0.27
C THR A 176 1.39 1.78 0.81
N ASN A 177 2.11 0.70 0.47
CA ASN A 177 2.47 -0.36 1.42
C ASN A 177 3.20 0.20 2.66
N ALA A 178 4.13 1.14 2.45
CA ALA A 178 4.90 1.75 3.53
C ALA A 178 4.00 2.57 4.47
N GLU A 179 3.14 3.45 3.94
CA GLU A 179 2.28 4.29 4.77
C GLU A 179 1.24 3.47 5.55
N LEU A 180 0.61 2.48 4.93
CA LEU A 180 -0.29 1.58 5.65
C LEU A 180 0.43 0.83 6.76
N GLY A 181 1.63 0.33 6.49
CA GLY A 181 2.46 -0.36 7.48
C GLY A 181 2.87 0.56 8.63
N PHE A 182 3.27 1.80 8.36
CA PHE A 182 3.58 2.78 9.42
C PHE A 182 2.33 3.20 10.21
N ASP A 183 1.17 3.34 9.57
CA ASP A 183 -0.08 3.63 10.26
C ASP A 183 -0.47 2.47 11.19
N TYR A 184 -0.36 1.22 10.73
CA TYR A 184 -0.56 0.04 11.56
C TYR A 184 0.39 0.00 12.77
N LEU A 185 1.68 0.29 12.57
CA LEU A 185 2.65 0.33 13.68
C LEU A 185 2.30 1.44 14.67
N ARG A 186 1.96 2.64 14.20
CA ARG A 186 1.56 3.76 15.05
C ARG A 186 0.31 3.43 15.87
N ASP A 187 -0.69 2.81 15.25
CA ASP A 187 -1.94 2.40 15.91
C ASP A 187 -1.71 1.38 17.04
N ASN A 188 -0.64 0.59 16.96
CA ASN A 188 -0.25 -0.33 18.03
C ASN A 188 0.55 0.36 19.16
N MET A 189 0.89 1.62 19.01
CA MET A 189 1.63 2.40 20.01
C MET A 189 0.76 3.42 20.75
N VAL A 190 -0.46 3.71 20.26
CA VAL A 190 -1.38 4.64 20.92
C VAL A 190 -2.00 4.03 22.16
N THR A 191 -2.35 4.88 23.12
CA THR A 191 -2.95 4.47 24.41
C THR A 191 -4.47 4.61 24.43
N SER A 192 -5.05 5.35 23.46
CA SER A 192 -6.50 5.49 23.30
C SER A 192 -6.95 4.95 21.93
N MET A 193 -8.14 4.35 21.88
CA MET A 193 -8.75 3.91 20.64
C MET A 193 -9.11 5.08 19.70
N GLU A 194 -9.36 6.26 20.28
CA GLU A 194 -9.68 7.48 19.52
C GLU A 194 -8.48 8.01 18.73
N ASP A 195 -7.25 7.68 19.15
CA ASP A 195 -6.02 8.09 18.48
C ASP A 195 -5.65 7.18 17.30
N LYS A 196 -6.35 6.05 17.09
CA LYS A 196 -6.10 5.16 15.96
C LYS A 196 -6.52 5.80 14.66
N VAL A 197 -5.68 5.64 13.63
CA VAL A 197 -5.97 6.14 12.27
C VAL A 197 -6.69 5.11 11.40
N LEU A 198 -6.50 3.81 11.63
CA LEU A 198 -7.19 2.72 10.94
C LEU A 198 -8.59 2.48 11.53
N VAL A 199 -9.45 3.48 11.42
CA VAL A 199 -10.75 3.52 12.11
C VAL A 199 -11.74 2.45 11.69
N LYS A 200 -11.66 1.95 10.44
CA LYS A 200 -12.48 0.83 9.93
C LYS A 200 -11.78 -0.54 10.06
N GLY A 201 -10.50 -0.55 10.51
CA GLY A 201 -9.69 -1.76 10.55
C GLY A 201 -9.24 -2.24 9.16
N LEU A 202 -8.89 -3.52 9.08
CA LEU A 202 -8.36 -4.16 7.86
C LEU A 202 -9.35 -5.27 7.42
N ASN A 203 -10.20 -4.98 6.42
CA ASN A 203 -11.21 -5.92 5.96
C ASN A 203 -10.83 -6.54 4.60
N TYR A 204 -10.58 -5.72 3.58
CA TYR A 204 -10.17 -6.17 2.25
C TYR A 204 -9.03 -5.31 1.74
N ALA A 205 -8.03 -5.95 1.15
CA ALA A 205 -6.89 -5.27 0.51
C ALA A 205 -6.72 -5.76 -0.93
N LEU A 206 -6.66 -4.80 -1.85
CA LEU A 206 -6.22 -5.05 -3.22
C LEU A 206 -4.79 -4.51 -3.35
N ILE A 207 -3.85 -5.38 -3.70
CA ILE A 207 -2.42 -5.05 -3.80
C ILE A 207 -2.04 -5.06 -5.27
N ASP A 208 -1.64 -3.88 -5.80
CA ASP A 208 -1.03 -3.78 -7.12
C ASP A 208 0.49 -4.02 -7.02
N GLU A 209 1.07 -4.60 -8.05
CA GLU A 209 2.49 -4.99 -8.10
C GLU A 209 2.89 -5.87 -6.88
N VAL A 210 2.12 -6.93 -6.66
CA VAL A 210 2.21 -7.83 -5.51
C VAL A 210 3.57 -8.49 -5.34
N ASP A 211 4.29 -8.77 -6.41
CA ASP A 211 5.65 -9.28 -6.44
C ASP A 211 6.64 -8.29 -5.80
N SER A 212 6.55 -7.02 -6.17
CA SER A 212 7.36 -5.97 -5.54
C SER A 212 7.04 -5.81 -4.05
N ILE A 213 5.77 -5.71 -3.69
CA ILE A 213 5.35 -5.43 -2.32
C ILE A 213 5.55 -6.63 -1.38
N LEU A 214 5.11 -7.84 -1.78
CA LEU A 214 5.10 -9.00 -0.89
C LEU A 214 6.36 -9.86 -0.99
N ILE A 215 7.22 -9.65 -2.00
CA ILE A 215 8.47 -10.41 -2.17
C ILE A 215 9.68 -9.49 -2.02
N ASP A 216 9.85 -8.50 -2.91
CA ASP A 216 11.07 -7.70 -2.97
C ASP A 216 11.24 -6.81 -1.74
N GLU A 217 10.19 -6.10 -1.34
CA GLU A 217 10.21 -5.19 -0.20
C GLU A 217 9.89 -5.87 1.14
N SER A 218 9.43 -7.13 1.13
CA SER A 218 8.98 -7.83 2.35
C SER A 218 10.06 -7.99 3.42
N ARG A 219 11.35 -7.94 3.04
CA ARG A 219 12.49 -8.03 3.95
C ARG A 219 12.92 -6.71 4.56
N THR A 220 12.42 -5.59 4.05
CA THR A 220 12.76 -4.26 4.55
C THR A 220 11.94 -3.96 5.81
N PRO A 221 12.55 -3.89 7.01
CA PRO A 221 11.79 -3.63 8.21
C PRO A 221 11.28 -2.18 8.24
N LEU A 222 10.03 -2.01 8.63
CA LEU A 222 9.50 -0.69 8.98
C LEU A 222 9.88 -0.37 10.43
N ILE A 223 10.66 0.68 10.63
CA ILE A 223 11.18 1.03 11.96
C ILE A 223 10.67 2.41 12.36
N ILE A 224 10.00 2.49 13.50
CA ILE A 224 9.68 3.74 14.19
C ILE A 224 10.65 3.88 15.36
N SER A 225 11.57 4.85 15.29
CA SER A 225 12.47 5.15 16.39
C SER A 225 12.02 6.42 17.13
N GLY A 226 11.83 6.31 18.45
CA GLY A 226 11.58 7.45 19.30
C GLY A 226 12.90 8.04 19.79
N GLY A 227 13.07 9.34 19.62
CA GLY A 227 14.19 10.10 20.16
C GLY A 227 14.82 11.00 19.10
N LYS A 228 14.51 12.27 19.13
CA LYS A 228 15.30 13.32 18.46
C LYS A 228 16.62 13.47 19.20
N LYS A 229 17.59 12.58 18.96
CA LYS A 229 18.98 13.00 19.14
C LYS A 229 19.27 13.91 17.95
N ASN A 230 19.47 15.17 18.20
CA ASN A 230 19.89 16.15 17.17
C ASN A 230 21.35 15.85 16.81
N THR A 231 21.56 14.78 16.06
CA THR A 231 22.88 14.30 15.66
C THR A 231 23.48 15.16 14.54
N ALA A 232 22.68 16.01 13.87
CA ALA A 232 23.15 16.85 12.79
C ALA A 232 24.28 17.79 13.24
N ALA A 233 24.19 18.36 14.44
CA ALA A 233 25.25 19.19 14.99
C ALA A 233 26.54 18.38 15.25
N LEU A 234 26.41 17.16 15.75
CA LEU A 234 27.53 16.26 16.01
C LEU A 234 28.22 15.83 14.70
N TYR A 235 27.47 15.50 13.66
CA TYR A 235 28.01 15.19 12.34
C TYR A 235 28.82 16.36 11.76
N LEU A 236 28.29 17.58 11.84
CA LEU A 236 28.99 18.76 11.36
C LEU A 236 30.27 19.06 12.16
N GLN A 237 30.27 18.83 13.48
CA GLN A 237 31.45 19.00 14.33
C GLN A 237 32.49 17.93 14.01
N ALA A 238 32.08 16.65 13.91
CA ALA A 238 32.96 15.55 13.56
C ALA A 238 33.59 15.76 12.16
N ASP A 239 32.83 16.13 11.15
CA ASP A 239 33.31 16.41 9.78
C ASP A 239 34.38 17.53 9.78
N ARG A 240 34.13 18.64 10.51
CA ARG A 240 35.12 19.73 10.62
C ARG A 240 36.38 19.28 11.31
N PHE A 241 36.26 18.48 12.36
CA PHE A 241 37.38 17.96 13.11
C PHE A 241 38.21 17.01 12.25
N VAL A 242 37.57 16.01 11.63
CA VAL A 242 38.27 15.03 10.77
C VAL A 242 39.01 15.69 9.62
N LYS A 243 38.42 16.72 8.99
CA LYS A 243 39.10 17.53 7.95
C LYS A 243 40.34 18.27 8.44
N SER A 244 40.54 18.44 9.73
CA SER A 244 41.70 19.05 10.32
C SER A 244 42.84 18.07 10.67
N LEU A 245 42.56 16.76 10.59
CA LEU A 245 43.54 15.71 10.90
C LEU A 245 44.45 15.45 9.70
N LYS A 246 45.69 15.02 10.01
CA LYS A 246 46.70 14.65 9.03
C LYS A 246 46.97 13.15 9.08
N ALA A 247 47.02 12.56 7.90
CA ALA A 247 47.38 11.14 7.76
C ALA A 247 48.81 10.91 8.29
N ASP A 248 49.04 9.76 8.85
CA ASP A 248 50.31 9.26 9.43
C ASP A 248 50.80 10.05 10.67
N GLU A 249 50.20 11.22 10.97
CA GLU A 249 50.45 11.97 12.23
C GLU A 249 49.33 11.72 13.25
N ASP A 250 48.07 11.91 12.80
CA ASP A 250 46.87 11.91 13.65
C ASP A 250 46.06 10.63 13.53
N TYR A 251 46.15 9.96 12.38
CA TYR A 251 45.46 8.68 12.14
C TYR A 251 46.26 7.81 11.17
N GLU A 252 46.03 6.49 11.30
CA GLU A 252 46.60 5.46 10.43
C GLU A 252 45.49 4.74 9.70
N VAL A 253 45.72 4.41 8.41
CA VAL A 253 44.76 3.68 7.57
C VAL A 253 45.33 2.31 7.26
N ASP A 254 44.63 1.25 7.67
CA ASP A 254 44.94 -0.09 7.24
C ASP A 254 44.00 -0.46 6.07
N ILE A 255 44.60 -0.51 4.87
CA ILE A 255 43.85 -0.81 3.63
C ILE A 255 43.42 -2.27 3.57
N GLU A 256 44.20 -3.21 4.14
CA GLU A 256 43.89 -4.64 4.08
C GLU A 256 42.69 -4.98 4.96
N SER A 257 42.67 -4.47 6.19
CA SER A 257 41.58 -4.67 7.14
C SER A 257 40.44 -3.68 6.95
N LYS A 258 40.58 -2.65 6.09
CA LYS A 258 39.64 -1.55 5.87
C LYS A 258 39.27 -0.83 7.17
N THR A 259 40.25 -0.58 8.01
CA THR A 259 40.09 0.13 9.27
C THR A 259 40.90 1.41 9.32
N VAL A 260 40.43 2.36 10.13
CA VAL A 260 41.14 3.61 10.44
C VAL A 260 41.25 3.72 11.96
N ALA A 261 42.40 4.06 12.47
CA ALA A 261 42.65 4.24 13.89
C ALA A 261 43.31 5.59 14.16
N LEU A 262 42.86 6.32 15.18
CA LEU A 262 43.54 7.52 15.64
C LEU A 262 44.83 7.15 16.37
N THR A 263 45.91 7.90 16.08
CA THR A 263 47.14 7.85 16.87
C THR A 263 46.92 8.48 18.25
N ALA A 264 47.87 8.31 19.16
CA ALA A 264 47.85 8.98 20.45
C ALA A 264 47.76 10.52 20.32
N GLN A 265 48.35 11.09 19.25
CA GLN A 265 48.25 12.52 18.95
C GLN A 265 46.86 12.89 18.45
N GLY A 266 46.27 12.05 17.58
CA GLY A 266 44.90 12.25 17.10
C GLY A 266 43.85 12.16 18.20
N ILE A 267 44.00 11.22 19.13
CA ILE A 267 43.17 11.10 20.33
C ILE A 267 43.22 12.38 21.17
N THR A 268 44.43 12.85 21.46
CA THR A 268 44.63 14.09 22.24
C THR A 268 44.03 15.31 21.56
N LYS A 269 44.11 15.40 20.22
CA LYS A 269 43.45 16.43 19.44
C LYS A 269 41.93 16.34 19.51
N ALA A 270 41.39 15.11 19.44
CA ALA A 270 39.94 14.87 19.57
C ALA A 270 39.42 15.29 20.95
N GLU A 271 40.08 14.85 22.01
CA GLU A 271 39.73 15.23 23.39
C GLU A 271 39.73 16.74 23.62
N LYS A 272 40.72 17.45 23.11
CA LYS A 272 40.77 18.92 23.14
C LYS A 272 39.70 19.56 22.29
N GLY A 273 39.49 19.06 21.07
CA GLY A 273 38.52 19.63 20.11
C GLY A 273 37.09 19.53 20.59
N PHE A 274 36.74 18.40 21.19
CA PHE A 274 35.41 18.14 21.74
C PHE A 274 35.27 18.47 23.23
N LYS A 275 36.35 18.93 23.89
CA LYS A 275 36.42 19.31 25.32
C LYS A 275 35.99 18.15 26.25
N ILE A 276 36.49 16.98 25.97
CA ILE A 276 36.27 15.74 26.73
C ILE A 276 37.57 15.24 27.34
N SER A 277 37.49 14.51 28.43
CA SER A 277 38.65 13.99 29.16
C SER A 277 39.15 12.66 28.65
N ASN A 278 38.29 11.85 28.06
CA ASN A 278 38.60 10.53 27.50
C ASN A 278 37.65 10.23 26.33
N LEU A 279 38.22 10.09 25.14
CA LEU A 279 37.48 9.82 23.91
C LEU A 279 36.77 8.47 23.95
N TYR A 280 37.40 7.46 24.56
CA TYR A 280 36.88 6.07 24.60
C TYR A 280 36.03 5.79 25.84
N ASP A 281 35.56 6.82 26.56
CA ASP A 281 34.56 6.65 27.60
C ASP A 281 33.24 6.12 26.97
N PRO A 282 32.52 5.16 27.60
CA PRO A 282 31.25 4.64 27.08
C PRO A 282 30.21 5.71 26.72
N GLN A 283 30.26 6.88 27.39
CA GLN A 283 29.39 8.01 27.11
C GLN A 283 29.69 8.67 25.73
N HIS A 284 30.89 8.49 25.19
CA HIS A 284 31.36 9.09 23.95
C HIS A 284 31.38 8.13 22.76
N THR A 285 30.83 6.90 22.91
CA THR A 285 30.79 5.89 21.85
C THR A 285 30.20 6.44 20.54
N SER A 286 29.14 7.25 20.62
CA SER A 286 28.53 7.88 19.45
C SER A 286 29.49 8.86 18.75
N LEU A 287 30.31 9.60 19.48
CA LEU A 287 31.31 10.50 18.93
C LEU A 287 32.45 9.72 18.22
N VAL A 288 32.94 8.64 18.83
CA VAL A 288 33.94 7.75 18.22
C VAL A 288 33.48 7.21 16.88
N HIS A 289 32.19 6.82 16.77
CA HIS A 289 31.61 6.37 15.50
C HIS A 289 31.51 7.44 14.41
N HIS A 290 31.59 8.71 14.77
CA HIS A 290 31.46 9.82 13.82
C HIS A 290 32.80 10.44 13.43
N ILE A 291 33.86 10.11 14.15
CA ILE A 291 35.28 10.45 13.86
C ILE A 291 35.89 9.32 13.06
#